data_a0749edd3731e2e429d4f6a015fc0be7
#
_entry.id   a0749edd3731e2e429d4f6a015fc0be7
#
_cell.length_a   1.000
_cell.length_b   1.000
_cell.length_c   1.000
_cell.angle_alpha   90.00
_cell.angle_beta   90.00
_cell.angle_gamma   90.00
#
_symmetry.space_group_name_H-M   'P 1'
#
loop_
_entity.id
_entity.type
_entity.pdbx_description
1 polymer ?
#
loop_
_entity_poly.entity_id
_entity_poly.type
_entity_poly.pdbx_seq_one_letter_code
_entity_poly.pdbx_strand_id
1 'polypeptide(L)'
;MLRAALTAALLLSAAVVGCGGSEGDSADVPPPPAKPEDFPKAQGRTLAELREQVGDAGPILVPSVSELSPGKNRFGFGLFDRARAQIADAPTSVYVARAGGGPARGPFLARYESLAVRPQFLSRSVSEDADAAQLLYVADVDLPRTGEWDVLGLTRLDDRLVAATPAGRPLMASKDRPSPKVGDPAPRIHTETAADAGGNIASIDTRKPPSTMHEVDFADVVGQKPVILLLATPALCQSRVCGPVADIAEQVKSERGDEAVFIHQEIYRDNDVSKGFRPQFNAWGVSTEPWLFAIASDGRVAARIEGAFSVEELNEAVDAAVGK
;
A
#
# COMPACT_ATOMS: atom_id res chain seq x y z
N MET A 1 -5.21 -3.70 -92.45
CA MET A 1 -6.51 -4.15 -91.87
C MET A 1 -6.12 -4.80 -90.56
N LEU A 2 -6.10 -4.07 -89.49
CA LEU A 2 -5.73 -4.59 -88.15
C LEU A 2 -6.72 -4.04 -87.12
N ARG A 3 -7.54 -4.92 -86.57
CA ARG A 3 -8.54 -4.58 -85.55
C ARG A 3 -7.83 -4.52 -84.16
N ALA A 4 -7.86 -3.38 -83.53
CA ALA A 4 -7.43 -3.24 -82.16
C ALA A 4 -8.58 -3.62 -81.24
N ALA A 5 -8.33 -4.56 -80.35
CA ALA A 5 -9.21 -4.89 -79.21
C ALA A 5 -8.79 -4.13 -78.00
N LEU A 6 -9.67 -3.30 -77.45
CA LEU A 6 -9.52 -2.62 -76.14
C LEU A 6 -9.97 -3.59 -75.07
N THR A 7 -9.04 -3.94 -74.18
CA THR A 7 -9.33 -4.65 -72.92
C THR A 7 -9.44 -3.63 -71.81
N ALA A 8 -10.62 -3.46 -71.23
CA ALA A 8 -10.84 -2.63 -70.03
C ALA A 8 -10.45 -3.42 -68.79
N ALA A 9 -9.45 -2.94 -68.05
CA ALA A 9 -9.08 -3.48 -66.73
C ALA A 9 -9.93 -2.83 -65.64
N LEU A 10 -10.76 -3.62 -65.01
CA LEU A 10 -11.55 -3.23 -63.82
C LEU A 10 -10.62 -3.31 -62.60
N LEU A 11 -10.23 -2.16 -62.02
CA LEU A 11 -9.53 -2.07 -60.74
C LEU A 11 -10.54 -2.23 -59.61
N LEU A 12 -10.53 -3.39 -58.94
CA LEU A 12 -11.27 -3.63 -57.72
C LEU A 12 -10.47 -3.06 -56.54
N SER A 13 -10.90 -1.91 -56.03
CA SER A 13 -10.34 -1.34 -54.79
C SER A 13 -10.90 -2.11 -53.59
N ALA A 14 -10.12 -3.01 -53.04
CA ALA A 14 -10.41 -3.63 -51.74
C ALA A 14 -10.15 -2.61 -50.62
N ALA A 15 -11.22 -2.05 -50.05
CA ALA A 15 -11.14 -1.30 -48.81
C ALA A 15 -10.83 -2.27 -47.66
N VAL A 16 -9.61 -2.30 -47.20
CA VAL A 16 -9.25 -2.95 -45.95
C VAL A 16 -9.80 -2.08 -44.81
N VAL A 17 -10.95 -2.47 -44.26
CA VAL A 17 -11.42 -1.96 -42.99
C VAL A 17 -10.50 -2.54 -41.92
N GLY A 18 -9.47 -1.79 -41.56
CA GLY A 18 -8.65 -2.06 -40.37
C GLY A 18 -9.53 -1.88 -39.13
N CYS A 19 -9.95 -2.99 -38.51
CA CYS A 19 -10.37 -2.98 -37.13
C CYS A 19 -9.12 -2.59 -36.30
N GLY A 20 -8.90 -1.29 -36.13
CA GLY A 20 -8.06 -0.79 -35.06
C GLY A 20 -8.78 -1.13 -33.77
N GLY A 21 -8.39 -2.25 -33.16
CA GLY A 21 -8.65 -2.46 -31.75
C GLY A 21 -7.95 -1.33 -31.01
N SER A 22 -8.73 -0.38 -30.51
CA SER A 22 -8.29 0.46 -29.43
C SER A 22 -8.00 -0.48 -28.25
N GLU A 23 -6.74 -0.79 -28.04
CA GLU A 23 -6.24 -1.14 -26.71
C GLU A 23 -6.48 0.11 -25.86
N GLY A 24 -7.73 0.27 -25.43
CA GLY A 24 -8.12 1.28 -24.47
C GLY A 24 -7.51 0.87 -23.15
N ASP A 25 -6.80 1.79 -22.55
CA ASP A 25 -6.43 1.84 -21.16
C ASP A 25 -7.55 1.29 -20.26
N SER A 26 -7.53 -0.02 -20.01
CA SER A 26 -8.38 -0.64 -19.00
C SER A 26 -7.76 -0.52 -17.59
N ALA A 27 -6.72 0.30 -17.44
CA ALA A 27 -5.91 0.37 -16.23
C ALA A 27 -6.45 1.32 -15.15
N ASP A 28 -7.54 2.08 -15.39
CA ASP A 28 -7.89 3.19 -14.50
C ASP A 28 -9.34 3.19 -13.97
N VAL A 29 -10.10 2.12 -14.15
CA VAL A 29 -11.40 2.03 -13.49
C VAL A 29 -11.22 1.23 -12.21
N PRO A 30 -11.33 1.87 -11.02
CA PRO A 30 -11.25 1.13 -9.78
C PRO A 30 -12.31 0.02 -9.76
N PRO A 31 -12.01 -1.15 -9.22
CA PRO A 31 -12.98 -2.22 -9.11
C PRO A 31 -14.22 -1.77 -8.34
N PRO A 32 -15.39 -2.38 -8.61
CA PRO A 32 -16.58 -2.04 -7.88
C PRO A 32 -16.37 -2.25 -6.38
N PRO A 33 -16.80 -1.31 -5.54
CA PRO A 33 -16.61 -1.42 -4.10
C PRO A 33 -17.36 -2.64 -3.54
N ALA A 34 -16.77 -3.26 -2.52
CA ALA A 34 -17.42 -4.32 -1.77
C ALA A 34 -18.73 -3.80 -1.12
N LYS A 35 -19.83 -4.55 -1.26
CA LYS A 35 -21.14 -4.18 -0.69
C LYS A 35 -21.53 -5.14 0.44
N PRO A 36 -22.22 -4.66 1.50
CA PRO A 36 -22.60 -5.51 2.63
C PRO A 36 -23.45 -6.71 2.24
N GLU A 37 -24.32 -6.57 1.23
CA GLU A 37 -25.19 -7.63 0.72
C GLU A 37 -24.46 -8.75 -0.01
N ASP A 38 -23.24 -8.49 -0.47
CA ASP A 38 -22.41 -9.48 -1.16
C ASP A 38 -21.77 -10.50 -0.21
N PHE A 39 -21.82 -10.25 1.11
CA PHE A 39 -21.10 -11.03 2.10
C PHE A 39 -22.02 -11.52 3.23
N PRO A 40 -21.83 -12.76 3.72
CA PRO A 40 -22.63 -13.30 4.79
C PRO A 40 -22.40 -12.53 6.10
N LYS A 41 -23.45 -12.19 6.84
CA LYS A 41 -23.33 -11.61 8.19
C LYS A 41 -22.74 -12.64 9.15
N ALA A 42 -21.88 -12.22 10.06
CA ALA A 42 -21.29 -13.12 11.05
C ALA A 42 -22.35 -13.83 11.93
N GLN A 43 -23.25 -13.08 12.55
CA GLN A 43 -24.45 -13.57 13.28
C GLN A 43 -24.19 -14.76 14.25
N GLY A 44 -23.08 -14.67 15.00
CA GLY A 44 -22.69 -15.71 15.96
C GLY A 44 -21.96 -16.91 15.38
N ARG A 45 -21.81 -16.99 14.04
CA ARG A 45 -21.03 -18.02 13.38
C ARG A 45 -19.54 -17.88 13.67
N THR A 46 -18.82 -18.99 13.60
CA THR A 46 -17.37 -19.04 13.64
C THR A 46 -16.76 -18.75 12.27
N LEU A 47 -15.45 -18.49 12.20
CA LEU A 47 -14.73 -18.35 10.92
C LEU A 47 -14.77 -19.67 10.12
N ALA A 48 -14.75 -20.83 10.80
CA ALA A 48 -14.84 -22.13 10.14
C ALA A 48 -16.20 -22.30 9.42
N GLU A 49 -17.31 -22.01 10.11
CA GLU A 49 -18.65 -22.08 9.52
C GLU A 49 -18.84 -21.08 8.35
N LEU A 50 -18.23 -19.90 8.42
CA LEU A 50 -18.24 -18.94 7.30
C LEU A 50 -17.45 -19.48 6.10
N ARG A 51 -16.30 -20.11 6.35
CA ARG A 51 -15.46 -20.72 5.32
C ARG A 51 -16.15 -21.88 4.62
N GLU A 52 -16.79 -22.78 5.38
CA GLU A 52 -17.50 -23.94 4.84
C GLU A 52 -18.62 -23.57 3.86
N GLN A 53 -19.21 -22.37 4.01
CA GLN A 53 -20.28 -21.89 3.12
C GLN A 53 -19.79 -21.51 1.72
N VAL A 54 -18.51 -21.19 1.57
CA VAL A 54 -17.96 -20.62 0.31
C VAL A 54 -16.89 -21.50 -0.35
N GLY A 55 -16.36 -22.50 0.39
CA GLY A 55 -15.28 -23.39 -0.07
C GLY A 55 -13.89 -22.78 0.04
N ASP A 56 -12.87 -23.63 -0.11
CA ASP A 56 -11.46 -23.33 0.24
C ASP A 56 -10.57 -22.88 -0.93
N ALA A 57 -11.08 -22.78 -2.14
CA ALA A 57 -10.27 -22.56 -3.34
C ALA A 57 -10.00 -21.08 -3.66
N GLY A 58 -9.81 -20.25 -2.66
CA GLY A 58 -9.58 -18.81 -2.81
C GLY A 58 -8.11 -18.39 -2.81
N PRO A 59 -7.87 -17.07 -2.87
CA PRO A 59 -6.55 -16.49 -2.86
C PRO A 59 -5.88 -16.56 -1.48
N ILE A 60 -4.61 -16.18 -1.45
CA ILE A 60 -3.85 -15.94 -0.22
C ILE A 60 -4.03 -14.48 0.16
N LEU A 61 -4.48 -14.23 1.40
CA LEU A 61 -4.53 -12.90 2.00
C LEU A 61 -3.22 -12.65 2.75
N VAL A 62 -2.47 -11.63 2.36
CA VAL A 62 -1.20 -11.25 2.98
C VAL A 62 -1.37 -9.93 3.72
N PRO A 63 -1.38 -9.93 5.06
CA PRO A 63 -1.42 -8.68 5.83
C PRO A 63 -0.20 -7.81 5.54
N SER A 64 -0.40 -6.50 5.41
CA SER A 64 0.66 -5.49 5.30
C SER A 64 0.85 -4.70 6.60
N VAL A 65 0.26 -5.18 7.69
CA VAL A 65 0.32 -4.57 9.02
C VAL A 65 0.68 -5.62 10.06
N SER A 66 1.45 -5.23 11.07
CA SER A 66 1.85 -6.08 12.19
C SER A 66 1.39 -5.52 13.55
N GLU A 67 1.21 -4.21 13.66
CA GLU A 67 0.84 -3.54 14.88
C GLU A 67 -0.65 -3.19 14.94
N LEU A 68 -1.41 -3.98 15.69
CA LEU A 68 -2.84 -3.74 15.94
C LEU A 68 -3.09 -3.44 17.43
N SER A 69 -4.16 -2.71 17.73
CA SER A 69 -4.58 -2.40 19.09
C SER A 69 -6.04 -2.75 19.34
N PRO A 70 -6.47 -2.82 20.62
CA PRO A 70 -7.89 -2.83 20.91
C PRO A 70 -8.60 -1.60 20.33
N GLY A 71 -9.76 -1.82 19.73
CA GLY A 71 -10.55 -0.81 19.02
C GLY A 71 -10.42 -0.92 17.50
N LYS A 72 -10.67 0.18 16.81
CA LYS A 72 -10.59 0.28 15.35
C LYS A 72 -9.14 0.26 14.88
N ASN A 73 -8.89 -0.50 13.83
CA ASN A 73 -7.59 -0.62 13.19
C ASN A 73 -7.76 -0.54 11.68
N ARG A 74 -6.87 0.18 11.02
CA ARG A 74 -6.66 0.09 9.58
C ARG A 74 -5.95 -1.24 9.30
N PHE A 75 -6.62 -2.17 8.65
CA PHE A 75 -6.07 -3.47 8.28
C PHE A 75 -5.81 -3.49 6.77
N GLY A 76 -4.57 -3.19 6.40
CA GLY A 76 -4.10 -3.27 5.03
C GLY A 76 -3.67 -4.69 4.67
N PHE A 77 -3.97 -5.14 3.45
CA PHE A 77 -3.57 -6.46 2.97
C PHE A 77 -3.55 -6.53 1.44
N GLY A 78 -2.77 -7.47 0.91
CA GLY A 78 -2.81 -7.87 -0.49
C GLY A 78 -3.53 -9.20 -0.68
N LEU A 79 -4.09 -9.42 -1.85
CA LEU A 79 -4.61 -10.71 -2.29
C LEU A 79 -3.72 -11.24 -3.43
N PHE A 80 -3.34 -12.51 -3.32
CA PHE A 80 -2.46 -13.15 -4.29
C PHE A 80 -3.00 -14.51 -4.71
N ASP A 81 -2.86 -14.84 -5.96
CA ASP A 81 -3.13 -16.17 -6.46
C ASP A 81 -1.99 -17.16 -6.07
N ARG A 82 -2.13 -18.41 -6.50
CA ARG A 82 -1.10 -19.44 -6.25
C ARG A 82 0.19 -19.22 -7.02
N ALA A 83 0.16 -18.45 -8.11
CA ALA A 83 1.32 -18.06 -8.90
C ALA A 83 2.00 -16.80 -8.32
N ARG A 84 1.47 -16.24 -7.23
CA ARG A 84 1.88 -14.99 -6.55
C ARG A 84 1.58 -13.73 -7.35
N ALA A 85 0.72 -13.81 -8.36
CA ALA A 85 0.20 -12.61 -9.02
C ALA A 85 -0.82 -11.91 -8.11
N GLN A 86 -0.73 -10.58 -8.04
CA GLN A 86 -1.66 -9.79 -7.25
C GLN A 86 -3.05 -9.80 -7.90
N ILE A 87 -4.08 -10.02 -7.08
CA ILE A 87 -5.48 -9.92 -7.50
C ILE A 87 -5.96 -8.51 -7.17
N ALA A 88 -6.32 -7.76 -8.21
CA ALA A 88 -6.54 -6.32 -8.16
C ALA A 88 -8.01 -5.89 -8.07
N ASP A 89 -8.95 -6.74 -8.49
CA ASP A 89 -10.33 -6.34 -8.80
C ASP A 89 -11.39 -7.19 -8.07
N ALA A 90 -11.02 -7.75 -6.93
CA ALA A 90 -11.88 -8.68 -6.20
C ALA A 90 -12.52 -8.04 -4.96
N PRO A 91 -13.82 -7.68 -4.99
CA PRO A 91 -14.53 -7.21 -3.80
C PRO A 91 -14.32 -8.18 -2.63
N THR A 92 -13.86 -7.64 -1.50
CA THR A 92 -13.42 -8.46 -0.37
C THR A 92 -13.97 -7.92 0.94
N SER A 93 -14.26 -8.83 1.85
CA SER A 93 -14.59 -8.53 3.24
C SER A 93 -13.74 -9.34 4.18
N VAL A 94 -13.38 -8.74 5.31
CA VAL A 94 -12.60 -9.36 6.38
C VAL A 94 -13.50 -9.75 7.54
N TYR A 95 -13.24 -10.92 8.12
CA TYR A 95 -13.84 -11.40 9.35
C TYR A 95 -12.74 -11.74 10.33
N VAL A 96 -12.97 -11.46 11.61
CA VAL A 96 -12.02 -11.77 12.66
C VAL A 96 -12.71 -12.52 13.81
N ALA A 97 -11.98 -13.41 14.44
CA ALA A 97 -12.41 -14.06 15.68
C ALA A 97 -11.22 -14.20 16.64
N ARG A 98 -11.50 -14.44 17.91
CA ARG A 98 -10.44 -14.81 18.87
C ARG A 98 -9.72 -16.06 18.38
N ALA A 99 -8.39 -16.08 18.45
CA ALA A 99 -7.60 -17.25 18.14
C ALA A 99 -8.03 -18.44 19.02
N GLY A 100 -8.13 -19.59 18.38
CA GLY A 100 -8.64 -20.80 19.03
C GLY A 100 -10.16 -20.92 19.03
N GLY A 101 -10.88 -20.06 18.32
CA GLY A 101 -12.32 -20.15 18.08
C GLY A 101 -13.15 -19.08 18.77
N GLY A 102 -14.44 -19.11 18.49
CA GLY A 102 -15.41 -18.16 18.99
C GLY A 102 -16.21 -17.49 17.87
N PRO A 103 -17.21 -16.66 18.21
CA PRO A 103 -18.03 -15.98 17.22
C PRO A 103 -17.20 -14.99 16.40
N ALA A 104 -17.39 -15.05 15.09
CA ALA A 104 -16.79 -14.10 14.15
C ALA A 104 -17.41 -12.72 14.28
N ARG A 105 -16.63 -11.70 13.96
CA ARG A 105 -17.02 -10.30 13.78
C ARG A 105 -16.82 -9.92 12.33
N GLY A 106 -17.69 -9.11 11.79
CA GLY A 106 -17.70 -8.73 10.38
C GLY A 106 -19.09 -8.90 9.76
N PRO A 107 -19.26 -8.66 8.47
CA PRO A 107 -18.20 -8.32 7.49
C PRO A 107 -17.60 -6.93 7.74
N PHE A 108 -16.28 -6.82 7.65
CA PHE A 108 -15.56 -5.56 7.53
C PHE A 108 -15.19 -5.40 6.06
N LEU A 109 -15.87 -4.52 5.36
CA LEU A 109 -15.68 -4.35 3.92
C LEU A 109 -14.33 -3.73 3.64
N ALA A 110 -13.61 -4.29 2.69
CA ALA A 110 -12.36 -3.71 2.23
C ALA A 110 -12.62 -2.71 1.10
N ARG A 111 -12.03 -1.54 1.22
CA ARG A 111 -11.88 -0.59 0.14
C ARG A 111 -10.61 -0.89 -0.65
N TYR A 112 -10.56 -0.41 -1.85
CA TYR A 112 -9.44 -0.49 -2.76
C TYR A 112 -8.61 0.79 -2.67
N GLU A 113 -7.31 0.66 -2.47
CA GLU A 113 -6.37 1.76 -2.45
C GLU A 113 -5.36 1.59 -3.58
N SER A 114 -5.38 2.49 -4.57
CA SER A 114 -4.44 2.47 -5.69
C SER A 114 -3.07 2.98 -5.26
N LEU A 115 -2.01 2.31 -5.70
CA LEU A 115 -0.63 2.75 -5.51
C LEU A 115 -0.08 3.46 -6.77
N ALA A 116 -0.95 3.74 -7.75
CA ALA A 116 -0.58 4.44 -8.97
C ALA A 116 -0.22 5.90 -8.68
N VAL A 117 0.74 6.40 -9.41
CA VAL A 117 1.17 7.80 -9.41
C VAL A 117 1.10 8.37 -10.82
N ARG A 118 1.11 9.69 -10.95
CA ARG A 118 1.26 10.34 -12.25
C ARG A 118 2.61 9.94 -12.88
N PRO A 119 2.70 9.74 -14.19
CA PRO A 119 3.88 9.16 -14.86
C PRO A 119 5.21 9.84 -14.54
N GLN A 120 5.23 11.16 -14.30
CA GLN A 120 6.46 11.88 -13.95
C GLN A 120 7.03 11.52 -12.57
N PHE A 121 6.26 10.89 -11.68
CA PHE A 121 6.70 10.45 -10.36
C PHE A 121 7.04 8.96 -10.31
N LEU A 122 6.69 8.21 -11.36
CA LEU A 122 7.00 6.78 -11.46
C LEU A 122 8.50 6.57 -11.55
N SER A 123 9.09 5.95 -10.53
CA SER A 123 10.52 5.65 -10.48
C SER A 123 10.87 4.42 -11.32
N ARG A 124 12.17 4.31 -11.71
CA ARG A 124 12.67 3.09 -12.32
C ARG A 124 12.65 1.90 -11.36
N SER A 125 12.79 2.17 -10.06
CA SER A 125 12.65 1.13 -9.03
C SER A 125 11.30 0.43 -9.06
N VAL A 126 10.24 1.13 -9.51
CA VAL A 126 8.89 0.57 -9.65
C VAL A 126 8.63 0.10 -11.07
N SER A 127 8.94 0.91 -12.08
CA SER A 127 8.62 0.59 -13.48
C SER A 127 9.42 -0.61 -14.04
N GLU A 128 10.58 -0.91 -13.48
CA GLU A 128 11.41 -2.06 -13.83
C GLU A 128 11.12 -3.31 -12.96
N ASP A 129 10.30 -3.19 -11.91
CA ASP A 129 9.89 -4.29 -11.04
C ASP A 129 8.50 -4.81 -11.45
N ALA A 130 8.47 -5.92 -12.18
CA ALA A 130 7.21 -6.54 -12.61
C ALA A 130 6.32 -7.01 -11.44
N ASP A 131 6.90 -7.18 -10.25
CA ASP A 131 6.18 -7.60 -9.04
C ASP A 131 5.85 -6.42 -8.11
N ALA A 132 6.13 -5.17 -8.52
CA ALA A 132 5.77 -3.99 -7.75
C ALA A 132 4.26 -3.99 -7.45
N ALA A 133 3.90 -3.75 -6.20
CA ALA A 133 2.50 -3.72 -5.80
C ALA A 133 1.78 -2.55 -6.49
N GLN A 134 0.61 -2.83 -7.06
CA GLN A 134 -0.19 -1.84 -7.78
C GLN A 134 -1.32 -1.28 -6.92
N LEU A 135 -1.70 -2.03 -5.90
CA LEU A 135 -2.83 -1.70 -5.04
C LEU A 135 -2.72 -2.35 -3.66
N LEU A 136 -3.59 -1.92 -2.78
CA LEU A 136 -3.78 -2.44 -1.44
C LEU A 136 -5.28 -2.53 -1.15
N TYR A 137 -5.70 -3.55 -0.44
CA TYR A 137 -7.02 -3.60 0.19
C TYR A 137 -6.93 -3.11 1.63
N VAL A 138 -7.87 -2.29 2.06
CA VAL A 138 -7.91 -1.76 3.44
C VAL A 138 -9.30 -1.97 4.03
N ALA A 139 -9.36 -2.64 5.17
CA ALA A 139 -10.58 -2.80 5.95
C ALA A 139 -10.42 -2.15 7.34
N ASP A 140 -11.46 -1.46 7.82
CA ASP A 140 -11.51 -0.93 9.18
C ASP A 140 -12.00 -2.01 10.14
N VAL A 141 -11.06 -2.70 10.78
CA VAL A 141 -11.33 -3.85 11.63
C VAL A 141 -11.43 -3.44 13.10
N ASP A 142 -12.50 -3.85 13.78
CA ASP A 142 -12.67 -3.61 15.21
C ASP A 142 -12.28 -4.83 16.06
N LEU A 143 -11.21 -4.68 16.84
CA LEU A 143 -10.69 -5.69 17.77
C LEU A 143 -10.97 -5.26 19.21
N PRO A 144 -12.03 -5.75 19.87
CA PRO A 144 -12.50 -5.18 21.14
C PRO A 144 -11.56 -5.38 22.34
N ARG A 145 -10.54 -6.26 22.23
CA ARG A 145 -9.59 -6.53 23.32
C ARG A 145 -8.23 -6.99 22.81
N THR A 146 -7.24 -6.97 23.69
CA THR A 146 -5.88 -7.49 23.44
C THR A 146 -5.87 -9.00 23.21
N GLY A 147 -4.80 -9.49 22.59
CA GLY A 147 -4.48 -10.90 22.33
C GLY A 147 -4.57 -11.29 20.87
N GLU A 148 -4.50 -12.59 20.59
CA GLU A 148 -4.45 -13.14 19.25
C GLU A 148 -5.85 -13.22 18.60
N TRP A 149 -5.88 -12.93 17.31
CA TRP A 149 -7.08 -12.92 16.47
C TRP A 149 -6.83 -13.64 15.16
N ASP A 150 -7.68 -14.61 14.86
CA ASP A 150 -7.71 -15.25 13.54
C ASP A 150 -8.46 -14.37 12.55
N VAL A 151 -8.04 -14.41 11.29
CA VAL A 151 -8.61 -13.65 10.19
C VAL A 151 -9.13 -14.59 9.10
N LEU A 152 -10.23 -14.24 8.50
CA LEU A 152 -10.75 -14.85 7.27
C LEU A 152 -11.10 -13.73 6.29
N GLY A 153 -10.56 -13.77 5.08
CA GLY A 153 -11.06 -12.99 3.96
C GLY A 153 -12.16 -13.77 3.23
N LEU A 154 -13.23 -13.11 2.85
CA LEU A 154 -14.15 -13.62 1.84
C LEU A 154 -14.07 -12.70 0.63
N THR A 155 -13.81 -13.28 -0.54
CA THR A 155 -13.49 -12.55 -1.77
C THR A 155 -14.39 -13.03 -2.89
N ARG A 156 -14.93 -12.10 -3.67
CA ARG A 156 -15.65 -12.44 -4.90
C ARG A 156 -14.65 -12.56 -6.06
N LEU A 157 -14.55 -13.75 -6.61
CA LEU A 157 -13.81 -14.02 -7.84
C LEU A 157 -14.81 -14.50 -8.89
N ASP A 158 -14.92 -13.78 -9.97
CA ASP A 158 -16.00 -13.92 -10.93
C ASP A 158 -17.37 -13.82 -10.21
N ASP A 159 -18.25 -14.75 -10.41
CA ASP A 159 -19.55 -14.80 -9.74
C ASP A 159 -19.56 -15.61 -8.43
N ARG A 160 -18.40 -16.05 -7.95
CA ARG A 160 -18.29 -16.92 -6.78
C ARG A 160 -17.70 -16.19 -5.57
N LEU A 161 -18.25 -16.48 -4.40
CA LEU A 161 -17.64 -16.10 -3.13
C LEU A 161 -16.71 -17.24 -2.67
N VAL A 162 -15.44 -16.90 -2.40
CA VAL A 162 -14.41 -17.86 -1.99
C VAL A 162 -13.70 -17.36 -0.73
N ALA A 163 -13.13 -18.30 0.04
CA ALA A 163 -12.35 -17.96 1.23
C ALA A 163 -10.91 -17.59 0.85
N ALA A 164 -10.50 -16.38 1.19
CA ALA A 164 -9.11 -15.97 1.15
C ALA A 164 -8.41 -16.40 2.45
N THR A 165 -7.40 -17.24 2.31
CA THR A 165 -6.68 -17.78 3.46
C THR A 165 -5.56 -16.82 3.88
N PRO A 166 -5.52 -16.36 5.15
CA PRO A 166 -4.44 -15.50 5.60
C PRO A 166 -3.11 -16.26 5.59
N ALA A 167 -2.06 -15.56 5.10
CA ALA A 167 -0.69 -16.00 5.25
C ALA A 167 -0.16 -15.58 6.62
N GLY A 168 0.58 -16.45 7.28
CA GLY A 168 1.28 -16.12 8.51
C GLY A 168 0.56 -16.53 9.79
N ARG A 169 0.86 -15.82 10.89
CA ARG A 169 0.35 -16.07 12.23
C ARG A 169 -0.95 -15.30 12.48
N PRO A 170 -1.73 -15.66 13.51
CA PRO A 170 -2.82 -14.82 13.99
C PRO A 170 -2.36 -13.37 14.24
N LEU A 171 -3.26 -12.43 14.05
CA LEU A 171 -3.00 -11.01 14.33
C LEU A 171 -2.90 -10.80 15.84
N MET A 172 -1.91 -10.00 16.29
CA MET A 172 -1.76 -9.67 17.70
C MET A 172 -2.25 -8.25 17.97
N ALA A 173 -3.34 -8.11 18.73
CA ALA A 173 -3.77 -6.81 19.24
C ALA A 173 -3.13 -6.55 20.60
N SER A 174 -2.32 -5.50 20.73
CA SER A 174 -1.63 -5.12 21.96
C SER A 174 -1.86 -3.64 22.31
N LYS A 175 -1.89 -3.35 23.61
CA LYS A 175 -1.82 -1.96 24.12
C LYS A 175 -0.38 -1.44 24.14
N ASP A 176 0.57 -2.36 24.31
CA ASP A 176 2.00 -2.07 24.39
C ASP A 176 2.60 -2.24 23.00
N ARG A 177 2.67 -1.15 22.26
CA ARG A 177 3.32 -1.06 20.95
C ARG A 177 4.64 -0.33 21.11
N PRO A 178 5.70 -0.80 20.47
CA PRO A 178 6.99 -0.10 20.53
C PRO A 178 6.99 1.20 19.73
N SER A 179 6.16 1.31 18.68
CA SER A 179 6.08 2.51 17.85
C SER A 179 5.21 3.62 18.47
N PRO A 180 5.51 4.90 18.25
CA PRO A 180 4.72 6.03 18.76
C PRO A 180 3.27 5.96 18.25
N LYS A 181 2.32 6.27 19.13
CA LYS A 181 0.88 6.38 18.83
C LYS A 181 0.53 7.81 18.45
N VAL A 182 -0.64 7.97 17.82
CA VAL A 182 -1.21 9.31 17.63
C VAL A 182 -1.34 10.01 18.99
N GLY A 183 -0.82 11.23 19.07
CA GLY A 183 -0.72 12.03 20.29
C GLY A 183 0.60 11.87 21.07
N ASP A 184 1.40 10.83 20.83
CA ASP A 184 2.71 10.67 21.45
C ASP A 184 3.72 11.67 20.86
N PRO A 185 4.75 12.08 21.64
CA PRO A 185 5.84 12.86 21.09
C PRO A 185 6.64 12.00 20.08
N ALA A 186 6.99 12.59 18.93
CA ALA A 186 7.88 11.97 17.97
C ALA A 186 9.31 11.85 18.53
N PRO A 187 10.01 10.73 18.33
CA PRO A 187 11.42 10.60 18.68
C PRO A 187 12.26 11.65 17.96
N ARG A 188 12.96 12.51 18.69
CA ARG A 188 13.86 13.50 18.07
C ARG A 188 15.15 12.80 17.66
N ILE A 189 15.31 12.55 16.37
CA ILE A 189 16.46 11.82 15.85
C ILE A 189 16.94 12.46 14.55
N HIS A 190 18.27 12.44 14.35
CA HIS A 190 18.90 12.83 13.09
C HIS A 190 18.46 11.90 11.94
N THR A 191 18.03 12.46 10.81
CA THR A 191 17.82 11.76 9.54
C THR A 191 18.89 12.18 8.53
N GLU A 192 19.35 11.22 7.72
CA GLU A 192 20.44 11.47 6.78
C GLU A 192 20.01 12.41 5.65
N THR A 193 20.81 13.45 5.46
CA THR A 193 20.57 14.49 4.43
C THR A 193 21.52 14.33 3.24
N ALA A 194 21.25 15.05 2.17
CA ALA A 194 22.15 15.15 1.00
C ALA A 194 23.54 15.70 1.41
N ALA A 195 23.60 16.56 2.41
CA ALA A 195 24.86 17.09 2.95
C ALA A 195 25.67 16.00 3.66
N ASP A 196 25.03 15.15 4.48
CA ASP A 196 25.68 14.03 5.14
C ASP A 196 26.22 13.00 4.13
N ALA A 197 25.51 12.81 3.05
CA ALA A 197 25.90 11.93 1.94
C ALA A 197 27.00 12.54 1.02
N GLY A 198 27.48 13.76 1.33
CA GLY A 198 28.43 14.46 0.47
C GLY A 198 27.92 14.71 -0.96
N GLY A 199 26.60 14.80 -1.11
CA GLY A 199 25.89 14.91 -2.39
C GLY A 199 25.62 13.59 -3.11
N ASN A 200 26.13 12.45 -2.61
CA ASN A 200 25.83 11.13 -3.14
C ASN A 200 24.55 10.55 -2.51
N ILE A 201 23.38 11.10 -2.86
CA ILE A 201 22.10 10.70 -2.27
C ILE A 201 21.81 9.20 -2.48
N ALA A 202 22.34 8.57 -3.52
CA ALA A 202 22.17 7.13 -3.74
C ALA A 202 22.81 6.24 -2.64
N SER A 203 23.66 6.80 -1.78
CA SER A 203 24.18 6.09 -0.60
C SER A 203 23.18 6.03 0.56
N ILE A 204 22.18 6.90 0.56
CA ILE A 204 21.15 7.02 1.59
C ILE A 204 19.72 6.84 1.07
N ASP A 205 19.56 6.49 -0.20
CA ASP A 205 18.26 6.27 -0.84
C ASP A 205 18.39 5.25 -1.98
N THR A 206 17.63 4.18 -1.93
CA THR A 206 17.64 3.12 -2.95
C THR A 206 16.63 3.34 -4.08
N ARG A 207 15.80 4.40 -4.04
CA ARG A 207 14.94 4.80 -5.15
C ARG A 207 15.76 5.25 -6.37
N LYS A 208 15.28 5.03 -7.56
CA LYS A 208 15.98 5.39 -8.81
C LYS A 208 15.08 6.22 -9.74
N PRO A 209 15.36 7.53 -9.92
CA PRO A 209 16.38 8.31 -9.22
C PRO A 209 16.07 8.43 -7.72
N PRO A 210 17.05 8.77 -6.87
CA PRO A 210 16.79 9.06 -5.46
C PRO A 210 15.71 10.10 -5.26
N SER A 211 15.01 10.01 -4.15
CA SER A 211 13.96 10.97 -3.80
C SER A 211 14.53 12.37 -3.51
N THR A 212 13.66 13.36 -3.60
CA THR A 212 14.03 14.75 -3.24
C THR A 212 13.87 15.04 -1.75
N MET A 213 13.55 14.02 -0.93
CA MET A 213 13.16 14.15 0.48
C MET A 213 14.36 14.01 1.45
N HIS A 214 15.56 14.48 1.06
CA HIS A 214 16.80 14.43 1.85
C HIS A 214 17.43 15.83 2.07
N GLU A 215 16.63 16.89 1.97
CA GLU A 215 17.13 18.27 2.10
C GLU A 215 17.27 18.72 3.56
N VAL A 216 16.45 18.13 4.45
CA VAL A 216 16.26 18.61 5.83
C VAL A 216 16.41 17.47 6.82
N ASP A 217 17.14 17.72 7.92
CA ASP A 217 17.21 16.80 9.06
C ASP A 217 15.93 16.91 9.89
N PHE A 218 15.33 15.77 10.20
CA PHE A 218 14.15 15.70 11.07
C PHE A 218 14.39 16.35 12.43
N ALA A 219 15.57 16.17 13.01
CA ALA A 219 15.91 16.76 14.29
C ALA A 219 15.85 18.28 14.31
N ASP A 220 16.04 18.93 13.15
CA ASP A 220 16.04 20.40 13.05
C ASP A 220 14.63 20.99 12.92
N VAL A 221 13.66 20.20 12.46
CA VAL A 221 12.31 20.70 12.13
C VAL A 221 11.20 20.17 13.03
N VAL A 222 11.41 19.04 13.72
CA VAL A 222 10.42 18.46 14.64
C VAL A 222 10.11 19.44 15.78
N GLY A 223 8.82 19.67 16.03
CA GLY A 223 8.35 20.63 17.02
C GLY A 223 8.38 22.10 16.53
N GLN A 224 8.61 22.34 15.23
CA GLN A 224 8.62 23.67 14.63
C GLN A 224 7.71 23.75 13.40
N LYS A 225 7.65 22.68 12.63
CA LYS A 225 6.86 22.58 11.39
C LYS A 225 6.14 21.23 11.33
N PRO A 226 5.04 21.12 10.58
CA PRO A 226 4.49 19.82 10.22
C PRO A 226 5.52 19.03 9.41
N VAL A 227 5.64 17.73 9.70
CA VAL A 227 6.59 16.83 9.02
C VAL A 227 5.88 15.55 8.58
N ILE A 228 6.16 15.10 7.36
CA ILE A 228 5.82 13.80 6.84
C ILE A 228 7.12 13.00 6.75
N LEU A 229 7.26 12.02 7.63
CA LEU A 229 8.43 11.14 7.67
C LEU A 229 8.07 9.77 7.10
N LEU A 230 8.70 9.43 5.98
CA LEU A 230 8.62 8.11 5.36
C LEU A 230 9.85 7.27 5.74
N LEU A 231 9.62 6.12 6.37
CA LEU A 231 10.62 5.08 6.60
C LEU A 231 10.40 3.97 5.56
N ALA A 232 11.24 3.92 4.54
CA ALA A 232 11.07 2.98 3.42
C ALA A 232 12.43 2.58 2.82
N THR A 233 12.45 1.44 2.14
CA THR A 233 13.60 0.96 1.38
C THR A 233 13.17 0.54 -0.03
N PRO A 234 13.09 1.46 -0.99
CA PRO A 234 12.49 1.21 -2.31
C PRO A 234 13.02 0.00 -3.08
N ALA A 235 14.33 -0.28 -3.01
CA ALA A 235 14.92 -1.39 -3.76
C ALA A 235 15.08 -2.70 -2.94
N LEU A 236 14.94 -2.68 -1.61
CA LEU A 236 15.24 -3.83 -0.75
C LEU A 236 14.01 -4.40 -0.04
N CYS A 237 12.85 -3.81 -0.26
CA CYS A 237 11.59 -4.18 0.37
C CYS A 237 11.04 -5.49 -0.18
N GLN A 238 10.90 -6.50 0.68
CA GLN A 238 10.40 -7.82 0.27
C GLN A 238 8.92 -7.82 -0.11
N SER A 239 8.13 -6.92 0.47
CA SER A 239 6.69 -6.78 0.18
C SER A 239 6.39 -6.00 -1.11
N ARG A 240 7.42 -5.46 -1.78
CA ARG A 240 7.31 -4.71 -3.05
C ARG A 240 6.41 -3.45 -2.99
N VAL A 241 6.16 -2.92 -1.80
CA VAL A 241 5.33 -1.72 -1.61
C VAL A 241 6.15 -0.45 -1.33
N CYS A 242 7.41 -0.57 -0.88
CA CYS A 242 8.22 0.60 -0.51
C CYS A 242 8.56 1.51 -1.70
N GLY A 243 8.77 0.94 -2.89
CA GLY A 243 8.95 1.70 -4.12
C GLY A 243 7.72 2.56 -4.44
N PRO A 244 6.54 1.94 -4.59
CA PRO A 244 5.28 2.66 -4.81
C PRO A 244 5.00 3.76 -3.78
N VAL A 245 5.18 3.52 -2.48
CA VAL A 245 4.91 4.56 -1.47
C VAL A 245 5.93 5.71 -1.49
N ALA A 246 7.17 5.45 -1.90
CA ALA A 246 8.16 6.51 -2.12
C ALA A 246 7.79 7.38 -3.33
N ASP A 247 7.26 6.78 -4.39
CA ASP A 247 6.75 7.50 -5.57
C ASP A 247 5.52 8.35 -5.20
N ILE A 248 4.60 7.81 -4.38
CA ILE A 248 3.45 8.53 -3.84
C ILE A 248 3.90 9.71 -2.99
N ALA A 249 4.89 9.52 -2.13
CA ALA A 249 5.42 10.59 -1.28
C ALA A 249 6.06 11.72 -2.11
N GLU A 250 6.79 11.39 -3.19
CA GLU A 250 7.30 12.37 -4.15
C GLU A 250 6.17 13.16 -4.82
N GLN A 251 5.10 12.48 -5.25
CA GLN A 251 3.97 13.15 -5.86
C GLN A 251 3.31 14.11 -4.89
N VAL A 252 2.96 13.67 -3.68
CA VAL A 252 2.28 14.52 -2.70
C VAL A 252 3.20 15.64 -2.21
N LYS A 253 4.51 15.40 -2.05
CA LYS A 253 5.48 16.47 -1.78
C LYS A 253 5.44 17.55 -2.85
N SER A 254 5.34 17.19 -4.13
CA SER A 254 5.28 18.18 -5.22
C SER A 254 4.04 19.06 -5.19
N GLU A 255 2.97 18.56 -4.56
CA GLU A 255 1.68 19.24 -4.46
C GLU A 255 1.52 20.02 -3.15
N ARG A 256 2.13 19.54 -2.06
CA ARG A 256 1.90 20.02 -0.69
C ARG A 256 3.18 20.31 0.11
N GLY A 257 4.33 20.41 -0.56
CA GLY A 257 5.62 20.68 0.10
C GLY A 257 5.75 22.07 0.73
N ASP A 258 4.84 22.98 0.48
CA ASP A 258 4.70 24.27 1.16
C ASP A 258 3.93 24.18 2.48
N GLU A 259 3.12 23.13 2.70
CA GLU A 259 2.34 22.90 3.91
C GLU A 259 3.12 22.09 4.96
N ALA A 260 3.92 21.11 4.54
CA ALA A 260 4.69 20.24 5.42
C ALA A 260 6.08 19.92 4.86
N VAL A 261 7.02 19.61 5.73
CA VAL A 261 8.35 19.11 5.36
C VAL A 261 8.26 17.60 5.09
N PHE A 262 8.69 17.14 3.93
CA PHE A 262 8.73 15.72 3.59
C PHE A 262 10.15 15.19 3.74
N ILE A 263 10.30 14.08 4.46
CA ILE A 263 11.59 13.43 4.75
C ILE A 263 11.47 11.94 4.44
N HIS A 264 12.42 11.40 3.69
CA HIS A 264 12.60 9.98 3.48
C HIS A 264 13.83 9.50 4.25
N GLN A 265 13.69 8.44 5.03
CA GLN A 265 14.77 7.78 5.74
C GLN A 265 14.86 6.33 5.27
N GLU A 266 15.99 5.96 4.70
CA GLU A 266 16.31 4.58 4.31
C GLU A 266 16.47 3.70 5.54
N ILE A 267 16.21 2.40 5.41
CA ILE A 267 16.03 1.46 6.52
C ILE A 267 17.33 0.72 6.89
N TYR A 268 18.06 0.22 5.88
CA TYR A 268 19.22 -0.63 6.11
C TYR A 268 20.53 0.14 6.03
N ARG A 269 21.47 -0.19 6.94
CA ARG A 269 22.81 0.41 6.94
C ARG A 269 23.51 0.14 5.62
N ASP A 270 24.09 1.19 5.04
CA ASP A 270 24.82 1.13 3.76
C ASP A 270 23.98 0.50 2.63
N ASN A 271 22.64 0.60 2.72
CA ASN A 271 21.70 -0.04 1.78
C ASN A 271 21.95 -1.55 1.61
N ASP A 272 22.26 -2.23 2.71
CA ASP A 272 22.57 -3.65 2.77
C ASP A 272 21.80 -4.33 3.90
N VAL A 273 20.83 -5.20 3.54
CA VAL A 273 19.97 -5.93 4.48
C VAL A 273 20.79 -6.70 5.53
N SER A 274 21.97 -7.26 5.13
CA SER A 274 22.82 -8.04 6.02
C SER A 274 23.44 -7.24 7.15
N LYS A 275 23.51 -5.90 7.01
CA LYS A 275 24.06 -4.99 8.02
C LYS A 275 23.03 -4.53 9.06
N GLY A 276 21.77 -4.96 8.91
CA GLY A 276 20.69 -4.62 9.82
C GLY A 276 20.21 -3.18 9.70
N PHE A 277 19.30 -2.81 10.59
CA PHE A 277 18.62 -1.52 10.55
C PHE A 277 19.53 -0.35 10.94
N ARG A 278 19.26 0.80 10.32
CA ARG A 278 19.83 2.10 10.72
C ARG A 278 19.33 2.51 12.12
N PRO A 279 20.11 3.26 12.89
CA PRO A 279 19.68 3.76 14.20
C PRO A 279 18.39 4.57 14.14
N GLN A 280 18.18 5.32 13.06
CA GLN A 280 16.99 6.12 12.78
C GLN A 280 15.73 5.25 12.79
N PHE A 281 15.74 4.13 12.08
CA PHE A 281 14.62 3.20 12.04
C PHE A 281 14.35 2.58 13.41
N ASN A 282 15.39 2.13 14.11
CA ASN A 282 15.26 1.55 15.44
C ASN A 282 14.68 2.51 16.48
N ALA A 283 14.97 3.82 16.37
CA ALA A 283 14.48 4.83 17.32
C ALA A 283 12.95 5.00 17.26
N TRP A 284 12.31 4.66 16.15
CA TRP A 284 10.85 4.67 16.01
C TRP A 284 10.18 3.42 16.57
N GLY A 285 10.96 2.45 17.05
CA GLY A 285 10.44 1.21 17.62
C GLY A 285 9.70 0.32 16.64
N VAL A 286 9.89 0.52 15.34
CA VAL A 286 9.27 -0.26 14.26
C VAL A 286 10.17 -1.42 13.84
N SER A 287 9.59 -2.50 13.34
CA SER A 287 10.30 -3.71 12.91
C SER A 287 9.89 -4.21 11.52
N THR A 288 8.98 -3.48 10.88
CA THR A 288 8.46 -3.75 9.54
C THR A 288 8.59 -2.49 8.70
N GLU A 289 8.52 -2.60 7.38
CA GLU A 289 8.54 -1.47 6.44
C GLU A 289 7.47 -1.65 5.35
N PRO A 290 6.96 -0.57 4.76
CA PRO A 290 7.23 0.84 5.09
C PRO A 290 6.40 1.36 6.26
N TRP A 291 6.82 2.50 6.83
CA TRP A 291 6.03 3.28 7.78
C TRP A 291 5.97 4.74 7.36
N LEU A 292 4.81 5.34 7.55
CA LEU A 292 4.59 6.78 7.46
C LEU A 292 4.22 7.33 8.84
N PHE A 293 4.89 8.41 9.23
CA PHE A 293 4.51 9.21 10.38
C PHE A 293 4.27 10.65 9.92
N ALA A 294 3.07 11.15 10.21
CA ALA A 294 2.73 12.56 10.05
C ALA A 294 2.80 13.22 11.42
N ILE A 295 3.65 14.24 11.56
CA ILE A 295 3.97 14.90 12.83
C ILE A 295 3.48 16.35 12.75
N ALA A 296 2.69 16.77 13.73
CA ALA A 296 2.22 18.14 13.86
C ALA A 296 3.36 19.10 14.24
N SER A 297 3.14 20.39 14.07
CA SER A 297 4.11 21.44 14.38
C SER A 297 4.54 21.49 15.87
N ASP A 298 3.75 20.88 16.76
CA ASP A 298 4.09 20.74 18.19
C ASP A 298 5.00 19.53 18.49
N GLY A 299 5.36 18.75 17.45
CA GLY A 299 6.23 17.58 17.55
C GLY A 299 5.51 16.29 17.96
N ARG A 300 4.18 16.26 17.95
CA ARG A 300 3.39 15.05 18.23
C ARG A 300 2.99 14.34 16.95
N VAL A 301 2.89 13.02 17.03
CA VAL A 301 2.36 12.20 15.92
C VAL A 301 0.87 12.52 15.73
N ALA A 302 0.52 13.06 14.58
CA ALA A 302 -0.85 13.39 14.18
C ALA A 302 -1.53 12.24 13.44
N ALA A 303 -0.76 11.54 12.59
CA ALA A 303 -1.21 10.31 11.93
C ALA A 303 -0.03 9.36 11.74
N ARG A 304 -0.35 8.07 11.58
CA ARG A 304 0.65 7.03 11.30
C ARG A 304 0.02 5.95 10.42
N ILE A 305 0.79 5.45 9.47
CA ILE A 305 0.37 4.35 8.60
C ILE A 305 1.48 3.30 8.57
N GLU A 306 1.14 2.06 8.85
CA GLU A 306 1.98 0.90 8.64
C GLU A 306 1.63 0.27 7.29
N GLY A 307 2.65 -0.11 6.52
CA GLY A 307 2.49 -0.71 5.20
C GLY A 307 2.21 0.33 4.10
N ALA A 308 1.65 -0.15 2.99
CA ALA A 308 1.36 0.72 1.85
C ALA A 308 0.18 1.66 2.11
N PHE A 309 0.14 2.75 1.37
CA PHE A 309 -0.91 3.77 1.42
C PHE A 309 -1.06 4.41 0.03
N SER A 310 -2.26 4.92 -0.25
CA SER A 310 -2.57 5.65 -1.49
C SER A 310 -2.18 7.14 -1.40
N VAL A 311 -2.28 7.84 -2.53
CA VAL A 311 -2.15 9.31 -2.58
C VAL A 311 -3.19 9.98 -1.68
N GLU A 312 -4.42 9.44 -1.63
CA GLU A 312 -5.50 9.96 -0.80
C GLU A 312 -5.19 9.80 0.69
N GLU A 313 -4.79 8.60 1.14
CA GLU A 313 -4.41 8.36 2.54
C GLU A 313 -3.22 9.22 2.99
N LEU A 314 -2.25 9.47 2.09
CA LEU A 314 -1.14 10.38 2.40
C LEU A 314 -1.62 11.84 2.52
N ASN A 315 -2.55 12.27 1.66
CA ASN A 315 -3.15 13.61 1.79
C ASN A 315 -3.90 13.79 3.11
N GLU A 316 -4.67 12.78 3.55
CA GLU A 316 -5.31 12.77 4.87
C GLU A 316 -4.29 12.86 6.01
N ALA A 317 -3.15 12.17 5.87
CA ALA A 317 -2.07 12.25 6.86
C ALA A 317 -1.42 13.65 6.88
N VAL A 318 -1.25 14.31 5.72
CA VAL A 318 -0.79 15.71 5.66
C VAL A 318 -1.81 16.63 6.33
N ASP A 319 -3.12 16.47 6.05
CA ASP A 319 -4.18 17.26 6.68
C ASP A 319 -4.14 17.13 8.21
N ALA A 320 -3.97 15.92 8.72
CA ALA A 320 -3.82 15.69 10.17
C ALA A 320 -2.59 16.42 10.74
N ALA A 321 -1.45 16.43 10.03
CA ALA A 321 -0.23 17.10 10.50
C ALA A 321 -0.38 18.62 10.51
N VAL A 322 -1.10 19.22 9.55
CA VAL A 322 -1.30 20.66 9.45
C VAL A 322 -2.53 21.17 10.20
N GLY A 323 -3.32 20.25 10.80
CA GLY A 323 -4.49 20.59 11.64
C GLY A 323 -5.74 20.99 10.82
N LYS A 324 -5.94 20.37 9.66
CA LYS A 324 -7.12 20.55 8.79
C LYS A 324 -8.18 19.47 9.05
#